data_8659f7cb6d68879dd133ba9aeab90cf4
#
_entry.id   8659f7cb6d68879dd133ba9aeab90cf4
#
_cell.length_a   1.000
_cell.length_b   1.000
_cell.length_c   1.000
_cell.angle_alpha   90.00
_cell.angle_beta   90.00
_cell.angle_gamma   90.00
#
_symmetry.space_group_name_H-M   'P 1'
#
loop_
_entity.id
_entity.type
_entity.pdbx_description
1 polymer ?
#
loop_
_entity_poly.entity_id
_entity_poly.type
_entity_poly.pdbx_seq_one_letter_code
_entity_poly.pdbx_strand_id
1 'polypeptide(L)'
;MIFTPASFTMATGKEHWECILRTRAIENACYIVAADQIGQKHEFLAYGHSMVIDPWGTIIAKARDEAGMFYADIDLDYEDKIRQKVPVLKNRRADIYEVKRR
;
A
#
# COMPACT_ATOMS: atom_id res chain seq x y z
N MET A 1 1.07 2.25 -9.58
CA MET A 1 0.62 2.85 -8.29
C MET A 1 -0.81 2.40 -7.97
N ILE A 2 -1.12 2.09 -6.70
CA ILE A 2 -2.43 1.65 -6.19
C ILE A 2 -2.85 2.58 -5.05
N PHE A 3 -4.08 3.10 -5.12
CA PHE A 3 -4.70 3.85 -4.04
C PHE A 3 -5.57 2.93 -3.19
N THR A 4 -5.41 3.01 -1.87
CA THR A 4 -6.09 2.16 -0.89
C THR A 4 -6.78 3.02 0.18
N PRO A 5 -7.98 3.55 -0.11
CA PRO A 5 -8.78 4.20 0.93
C PRO A 5 -9.33 3.14 1.89
N ALA A 6 -9.30 3.43 3.20
CA ALA A 6 -9.67 2.45 4.22
C ALA A 6 -10.24 3.08 5.49
N SER A 7 -10.81 2.23 6.33
CA SER A 7 -11.18 2.52 7.70
C SER A 7 -10.87 1.28 8.56
N PHE A 8 -9.58 1.07 8.80
CA PHE A 8 -9.09 -0.03 9.64
C PHE A 8 -9.43 0.22 11.11
N THR A 9 -9.74 -0.82 11.84
CA THR A 9 -9.92 -0.74 13.29
C THR A 9 -8.57 -0.69 13.99
N MET A 10 -8.52 -0.12 15.19
CA MET A 10 -7.31 -0.10 16.02
C MET A 10 -6.76 -1.50 16.29
N ALA A 11 -7.62 -2.49 16.46
CA ALA A 11 -7.21 -3.87 16.77
C ALA A 11 -6.45 -4.53 15.61
N THR A 12 -7.01 -4.45 14.40
CA THR A 12 -6.37 -5.05 13.22
C THR A 12 -5.30 -4.15 12.61
N GLY A 13 -5.45 -2.84 12.74
CA GLY A 13 -4.51 -1.88 12.17
C GLY A 13 -3.10 -2.03 12.72
N LYS A 14 -2.96 -2.21 14.03
CA LYS A 14 -1.65 -2.40 14.70
C LYS A 14 -0.87 -3.58 14.14
N GLU A 15 -1.56 -4.67 13.84
CA GLU A 15 -0.92 -5.93 13.44
C GLU A 15 -0.82 -6.08 11.91
N HIS A 16 -1.80 -5.58 11.18
CA HIS A 16 -1.97 -5.93 9.77
C HIS A 16 -1.69 -4.78 8.80
N TRP A 17 -2.03 -3.54 9.14
CA TRP A 17 -2.07 -2.42 8.19
C TRP A 17 -0.77 -2.23 7.43
N GLU A 18 0.31 -1.98 8.14
CA GLU A 18 1.62 -1.74 7.53
C GLU A 18 2.13 -2.99 6.81
N CYS A 19 2.01 -4.17 7.44
CA CYS A 19 2.49 -5.44 6.89
C CYS A 19 1.81 -5.75 5.55
N ILE A 20 0.48 -5.65 5.49
CA ILE A 20 -0.29 -5.92 4.27
C ILE A 20 0.09 -4.94 3.17
N LEU A 21 0.16 -3.64 3.46
CA LEU A 21 0.43 -2.63 2.45
C LEU A 21 1.85 -2.72 1.89
N ARG A 22 2.83 -3.00 2.74
CA ARG A 22 4.21 -3.25 2.29
C ARG A 22 4.30 -4.50 1.42
N THR A 23 3.60 -5.56 1.81
CA THR A 23 3.51 -6.77 1.00
C THR A 23 2.91 -6.47 -0.37
N ARG A 24 1.79 -5.71 -0.44
CA ARG A 24 1.17 -5.32 -1.71
C ARG A 24 2.10 -4.50 -2.59
N ALA A 25 2.90 -3.59 -2.02
CA ALA A 25 3.90 -2.83 -2.77
C ALA A 25 4.96 -3.74 -3.38
N ILE A 26 5.53 -4.65 -2.59
CA ILE A 26 6.61 -5.56 -3.00
C ILE A 26 6.13 -6.55 -4.07
N GLU A 27 5.03 -7.26 -3.84
CA GLU A 27 4.56 -8.31 -4.74
C GLU A 27 4.02 -7.79 -6.08
N ASN A 28 3.66 -6.50 -6.16
CA ASN A 28 3.19 -5.85 -7.38
C ASN A 28 4.24 -4.90 -7.97
N ALA A 29 5.39 -4.72 -7.32
CA ALA A 29 6.43 -3.78 -7.69
C ALA A 29 5.85 -2.41 -8.07
N CYS A 30 5.05 -1.82 -7.16
CA CYS A 30 4.36 -0.55 -7.38
C CYS A 30 4.22 0.27 -6.10
N TYR A 31 4.00 1.58 -6.25
CA TYR A 31 3.65 2.44 -5.13
C TYR A 31 2.27 2.10 -4.57
N ILE A 32 2.17 2.09 -3.25
CA ILE A 32 0.89 2.06 -2.51
C ILE A 32 0.69 3.41 -1.85
N VAL A 33 -0.46 4.03 -2.12
CA VAL A 33 -0.91 5.27 -1.47
C VAL A 33 -2.13 4.92 -0.63
N ALA A 34 -1.93 4.78 0.66
CA ALA A 34 -2.96 4.32 1.58
C ALA A 34 -3.48 5.47 2.44
N ALA A 35 -4.79 5.68 2.39
CA ALA A 35 -5.49 6.70 3.18
C ALA A 35 -6.47 6.02 4.14
N ASP A 36 -6.11 5.95 5.42
CA ASP A 36 -6.98 5.41 6.47
C ASP A 36 -7.61 6.53 7.29
N GLN A 37 -8.84 6.32 7.70
CA GLN A 37 -9.56 7.23 8.58
C GLN A 37 -8.96 7.23 9.99
N ILE A 38 -9.11 8.35 10.70
CA ILE A 38 -8.72 8.49 12.11
C ILE A 38 -9.93 8.73 13.00
N GLY A 39 -9.73 8.57 14.30
CA GLY A 39 -10.66 8.94 15.36
C GLY A 39 -11.80 7.95 15.59
N GLN A 40 -12.65 8.31 16.56
CA GLN A 40 -13.76 7.47 16.99
C GLN A 40 -14.83 7.41 15.90
N LYS A 41 -15.23 6.22 15.54
CA LYS A 41 -16.39 5.88 14.73
C LYS A 41 -17.54 5.40 15.65
N HIS A 42 -18.71 5.13 15.09
CA HIS A 42 -19.84 4.69 15.88
C HIS A 42 -19.49 3.45 16.74
N GLU A 43 -18.84 2.45 16.16
CA GLU A 43 -18.59 1.16 16.82
C GLU A 43 -17.11 0.89 17.13
N PHE A 44 -16.17 1.66 16.57
CA PHE A 44 -14.74 1.39 16.74
C PHE A 44 -13.87 2.66 16.65
N LEU A 45 -12.67 2.55 17.15
CA LEU A 45 -11.61 3.54 16.95
C LEU A 45 -10.85 3.19 15.66
N ALA A 46 -10.83 4.12 14.70
CA ALA A 46 -10.08 3.96 13.46
C ALA A 46 -8.57 4.10 13.73
N TYR A 47 -7.78 3.29 13.01
CA TYR A 47 -6.35 3.15 13.24
C TYR A 47 -5.54 4.33 12.71
N GLY A 48 -5.95 4.90 11.56
CA GLY A 48 -5.21 5.97 10.91
C GLY A 48 -3.95 5.47 10.23
N HIS A 49 -2.83 6.16 10.47
CA HIS A 49 -1.53 5.77 9.92
C HIS A 49 -1.54 5.71 8.38
N SER A 50 -2.19 6.70 7.74
CA SER A 50 -2.10 6.88 6.28
C SER A 50 -0.64 6.95 5.85
N MET A 51 -0.28 6.30 4.73
CA MET A 51 1.12 6.22 4.32
C MET A 51 1.28 6.06 2.80
N VAL A 52 2.48 6.38 2.36
CA VAL A 52 2.94 6.08 1.00
C VAL A 52 4.12 5.12 1.08
N ILE A 53 4.06 4.06 0.30
CA ILE A 53 5.05 2.99 0.26
C ILE A 53 5.59 2.88 -1.16
N ASP A 54 6.89 2.81 -1.32
CA ASP A 54 7.55 2.66 -2.60
C ASP A 54 7.51 1.20 -3.12
N PRO A 55 7.86 0.95 -4.39
CA PRO A 55 7.86 -0.40 -4.98
C PRO A 55 8.81 -1.41 -4.31
N TRP A 56 9.76 -0.93 -3.49
CA TRP A 56 10.68 -1.77 -2.70
C TRP A 56 10.12 -2.16 -1.34
N GLY A 57 8.96 -1.58 -0.95
CA GLY A 57 8.32 -1.79 0.34
C GLY A 57 8.79 -0.83 1.43
N THR A 58 9.49 0.26 1.07
CA THR A 58 9.89 1.30 2.00
C THR A 58 8.76 2.31 2.22
N ILE A 59 8.44 2.63 3.46
CA ILE A 59 7.52 3.72 3.78
C ILE A 59 8.26 5.03 3.54
N ILE A 60 7.85 5.79 2.52
CA ILE A 60 8.47 7.07 2.14
C ILE A 60 7.77 8.28 2.75
N ALA A 61 6.52 8.12 3.19
CA ALA A 61 5.79 9.12 3.95
C ALA A 61 4.73 8.47 4.83
N LYS A 62 4.49 9.03 6.01
CA LYS A 62 3.48 8.57 6.96
C LYS A 62 2.80 9.77 7.62
N ALA A 63 1.46 9.75 7.68
CA ALA A 63 0.67 10.75 8.36
C ALA A 63 0.82 10.63 9.89
N ARG A 64 0.61 11.74 10.59
CA ARG A 64 0.36 11.76 12.03
C ARG A 64 -1.06 11.24 12.32
N ASP A 65 -1.32 10.89 13.57
CA ASP A 65 -2.66 10.45 14.02
C ASP A 65 -3.58 11.65 14.32
N GLU A 66 -3.58 12.61 13.40
CA GLU A 66 -4.39 13.81 13.43
C GLU A 66 -4.93 14.16 12.04
N ALA A 67 -6.01 14.94 11.98
CA ALA A 67 -6.52 15.42 10.71
C ALA A 67 -5.51 16.36 10.03
N GLY A 68 -5.18 16.08 8.77
CA GLY A 68 -4.19 16.89 8.06
C GLY A 68 -3.86 16.34 6.68
N MET A 69 -2.85 16.93 6.09
CA MET A 69 -2.28 16.51 4.82
C MET A 69 -0.80 16.18 4.98
N PHE A 70 -0.32 15.27 4.16
CA PHE A 70 1.11 15.02 3.97
C PHE A 70 1.38 14.80 2.48
N TYR A 71 2.64 14.93 2.11
CA TYR A 71 3.08 14.85 0.71
C TYR A 71 4.16 13.77 0.58
N ALA A 72 4.21 13.17 -0.59
CA ALA A 72 5.29 12.27 -0.98
C ALA A 72 5.57 12.45 -2.48
N ASP A 73 6.83 12.41 -2.84
CA ASP A 73 7.25 12.38 -4.24
C ASP A 73 7.16 10.97 -4.80
N ILE A 74 6.55 10.82 -5.95
CA ILE A 74 6.41 9.56 -6.67
C ILE A 74 7.35 9.59 -7.87
N ASP A 75 8.36 8.74 -7.85
CA ASP A 75 9.30 8.55 -8.96
C ASP A 75 8.88 7.30 -9.78
N LEU A 76 8.26 7.53 -10.92
CA LEU A 76 7.84 6.44 -11.81
C LEU A 76 9.02 5.74 -12.49
N ASP A 77 10.12 6.45 -12.73
CA ASP A 77 11.34 5.84 -13.27
C ASP A 77 11.96 4.87 -12.24
N TYR A 78 11.83 5.18 -10.96
CA TYR A 78 12.23 4.25 -9.89
C TYR A 78 11.33 3.00 -9.88
N GLU A 79 10.01 3.15 -10.06
CA GLU A 79 9.09 2.01 -10.18
C GLU A 79 9.52 1.07 -11.33
N ASP A 80 9.88 1.63 -12.49
CA ASP A 80 10.34 0.85 -13.63
C ASP A 80 11.69 0.18 -13.40
N LYS A 81 12.63 0.82 -12.73
CA LYS A 81 13.91 0.22 -12.31
C LYS A 81 13.69 -0.98 -11.39
N ILE A 82 12.78 -0.86 -10.42
CA ILE A 82 12.45 -1.97 -9.52
C ILE A 82 11.81 -3.14 -10.28
N ARG A 83 10.90 -2.88 -11.21
CA ARG A 83 10.27 -3.90 -12.06
C ARG A 83 11.27 -4.64 -12.96
N GLN A 84 12.33 -3.95 -13.40
CA GLN A 84 13.42 -4.60 -14.14
C GLN A 84 14.28 -5.47 -13.22
N LYS A 85 14.61 -4.98 -12.01
CA LYS A 85 15.42 -5.67 -11.03
C LYS A 85 14.72 -6.90 -10.42
N VAL A 86 13.42 -6.76 -10.14
CA VAL A 86 12.58 -7.82 -9.56
C VAL A 86 11.34 -7.99 -10.45
N PRO A 87 11.40 -8.79 -11.51
CA PRO A 87 10.37 -8.84 -12.55
C PRO A 87 9.15 -9.70 -12.13
N VAL A 88 8.52 -9.39 -11.00
CA VAL A 88 7.42 -10.15 -10.40
C VAL A 88 6.23 -10.36 -11.35
N LEU A 89 5.85 -9.31 -12.09
CA LEU A 89 4.73 -9.39 -13.04
C LEU A 89 5.08 -10.20 -14.29
N LYS A 90 6.34 -10.11 -14.75
CA LYS A 90 6.83 -10.86 -15.91
C LYS A 90 6.97 -12.36 -15.61
N ASN A 91 7.30 -12.69 -14.37
CA ASN A 91 7.49 -14.07 -13.92
C ASN A 91 6.19 -14.80 -13.59
N ARG A 92 5.04 -14.17 -13.83
CA ARG A 92 3.74 -14.82 -13.68
C ARG A 92 3.64 -16.02 -14.61
N ARG A 93 3.25 -17.17 -14.06
CA ARG A 93 3.17 -18.44 -14.78
C ARG A 93 1.85 -18.54 -15.58
N ALA A 94 1.70 -17.68 -16.60
CA ALA A 94 0.55 -17.69 -17.51
C ALA A 94 0.48 -18.96 -18.39
N ASP A 95 1.56 -19.73 -18.43
CA ASP A 95 1.65 -21.05 -19.06
C ASP A 95 0.95 -22.15 -18.24
N ILE A 96 0.72 -21.93 -16.94
CA ILE A 96 0.09 -22.91 -16.03
C ILE A 96 -1.36 -22.55 -15.70
N TYR A 97 -1.65 -21.24 -15.54
CA TYR A 97 -3.00 -20.77 -15.17
C TYR A 97 -3.35 -19.45 -15.85
N GLU A 98 -4.63 -19.26 -16.08
CA GLU A 98 -5.19 -18.04 -16.67
C GLU A 98 -6.23 -17.42 -15.73
N VAL A 99 -6.20 -16.09 -15.59
CA VAL A 99 -7.24 -15.32 -14.89
C VAL A 99 -8.15 -14.69 -15.94
N LYS A 100 -9.38 -15.17 -16.04
CA LYS A 100 -10.42 -14.62 -16.93
C LYS A 100 -11.34 -13.67 -16.19
N ARG A 101 -11.66 -12.55 -16.83
CA ARG A 101 -12.80 -11.73 -16.38
C ARG A 101 -14.08 -12.51 -16.67
N ARG A 102 -14.98 -12.54 -15.71
CA ARG A 102 -16.36 -13.01 -15.91
C ARG A 102 -17.22 -11.93 -16.51
#